data_d533846bc5b092d217ae76e0a94539f5
#
_entry.id   d533846bc5b092d217ae76e0a94539f5
#
_cell.length_a   1.000
_cell.length_b   1.000
_cell.length_c   1.000
_cell.angle_alpha   90.00
_cell.angle_beta   90.00
_cell.angle_gamma   90.00
#
_symmetry.space_group_name_H-M   'P 1'
#
loop_
_entity.id
_entity.type
_entity.pdbx_description
1 polymer ?
#
loop_
_entity_poly.entity_id
_entity_poly.type
_entity_poly.pdbx_seq_one_letter_code
_entity_poly.pdbx_strand_id
1 'polypeptide(L)'
;VVTRMNRFQESRMHRERRLCVVLLGIVLLSPSKGRTQEPTATNPLAREIFKQLIEINTTDSVGNVTTAADAMAARLRDAGFADKDVLVAGPNERKKNLVARIHGTGKRKPLLFISHLDVVEARREDWTTDPFQFVEKDGYFYGRGTEDVKEGDAILVTNFIRIKKEGFTPDRDVILALTADEEGGDFNGVDWLLKTHRDWIDAEYCINLDGGEFEKRQGKRVLAAIQASEKVYADFQLESLNPGGHSSVPSTDNAIYHLAGALTRLQAFSFPVQINEITRNYFERTADLTSGQVAADLRAVAKQPPNAPAMERLSAMPYYNALLRTTCVATMLSGGHAPNALPQTARASVNCRIFPGEDPEKVRQTLERIVADSKVTVTAVPQRAADGTLVPLVAVPPSPLLPELTQAMDKTVHTMWGNLPVVATMSTGATDGKITRIAGIPTYGVACLFFNRDDNRAHGKDERIGVQDFYEGIEFNYRLIRELSSGNPQ
;
A
#
# COMPACT_ATOMS: atom_id res chain seq x y z
N VAL A 1 -5.79 -3.62 -69.74
CA VAL A 1 -5.72 -2.99 -71.05
C VAL A 1 -5.06 -1.65 -70.85
N VAL A 2 -3.72 -1.59 -71.01
CA VAL A 2 -3.01 -0.94 -72.10
C VAL A 2 -3.06 0.60 -72.02
N THR A 3 -2.03 1.31 -71.70
CA THR A 3 -0.75 1.65 -72.33
C THR A 3 -0.62 3.16 -72.74
N ARG A 4 0.60 3.68 -72.52
CA ARG A 4 1.37 4.74 -73.21
C ARG A 4 1.36 6.14 -72.64
N MET A 5 2.49 6.64 -72.12
CA MET A 5 3.76 7.14 -72.75
C MET A 5 3.57 8.39 -73.66
N ASN A 6 4.25 9.49 -73.31
CA ASN A 6 5.23 10.28 -74.11
C ASN A 6 5.58 11.56 -73.32
N ARG A 7 6.78 11.89 -73.00
CA ARG A 7 8.04 12.30 -73.61
C ARG A 7 8.01 13.66 -74.30
N PHE A 8 9.07 14.42 -73.95
CA PHE A 8 9.74 15.57 -74.66
C PHE A 8 9.13 16.94 -74.37
N GLN A 9 9.88 18.05 -74.16
CA GLN A 9 11.17 18.43 -74.71
C GLN A 9 11.78 19.58 -73.88
N GLU A 10 13.10 19.67 -73.93
CA GLU A 10 13.97 20.77 -73.47
C GLU A 10 13.76 22.07 -74.23
N SER A 11 14.06 23.20 -73.56
CA SER A 11 14.81 24.29 -74.28
C SER A 11 15.53 25.20 -73.28
N ARG A 12 16.79 25.40 -73.57
CA ARG A 12 17.78 26.27 -72.94
C ARG A 12 17.42 27.78 -73.14
N MET A 13 17.81 28.70 -72.20
CA MET A 13 18.92 29.65 -72.41
C MET A 13 19.09 30.65 -71.23
N HIS A 14 20.30 30.73 -70.78
CA HIS A 14 21.24 31.82 -70.46
C HIS A 14 20.90 32.97 -69.51
N ARG A 15 21.77 33.01 -68.46
CA ARG A 15 22.52 34.12 -67.86
C ARG A 15 21.75 35.26 -67.17
N GLU A 16 21.97 35.35 -65.84
CA GLU A 16 22.86 36.37 -65.27
C GLU A 16 23.20 36.07 -63.78
N ARG A 17 24.49 36.28 -63.47
CA ARG A 17 25.07 36.14 -62.13
C ARG A 17 24.68 37.36 -61.31
N ARG A 18 24.01 37.12 -60.16
CA ARG A 18 24.12 38.00 -58.99
C ARG A 18 24.48 37.12 -57.75
N LEU A 19 25.67 37.43 -57.23
CA LEU A 19 26.23 36.82 -56.00
C LEU A 19 25.46 37.35 -54.80
N CYS A 20 24.55 36.57 -54.20
CA CYS A 20 24.03 36.83 -52.90
C CYS A 20 24.75 35.88 -51.95
N VAL A 21 25.64 36.41 -51.11
CA VAL A 21 26.25 35.70 -49.97
C VAL A 21 25.16 35.54 -48.92
N VAL A 22 24.56 34.36 -48.85
CA VAL A 22 23.70 33.97 -47.72
C VAL A 22 24.60 33.32 -46.68
N LEU A 23 24.87 34.05 -45.59
CA LEU A 23 25.45 33.49 -44.36
C LEU A 23 24.45 32.50 -43.77
N LEU A 24 24.65 31.21 -44.04
CA LEU A 24 23.97 30.13 -43.34
C LEU A 24 24.57 30.03 -41.91
N GLY A 25 23.89 30.63 -40.94
CA GLY A 25 24.15 30.37 -39.53
C GLY A 25 23.78 28.93 -39.21
N ILE A 26 24.78 28.05 -39.15
CA ILE A 26 24.61 26.69 -38.61
C ILE A 26 24.37 26.83 -37.11
N VAL A 27 23.10 26.82 -36.69
CA VAL A 27 22.73 26.58 -35.27
C VAL A 27 23.04 25.12 -35.02
N LEU A 28 24.19 24.85 -34.39
CA LEU A 28 24.49 23.56 -33.79
C LEU A 28 23.52 23.34 -32.64
N LEU A 29 22.40 22.71 -32.92
CA LEU A 29 21.56 22.07 -31.91
C LEU A 29 22.41 20.93 -31.32
N SER A 30 23.13 21.20 -30.23
CA SER A 30 23.70 20.17 -29.40
C SER A 30 22.54 19.31 -28.88
N PRO A 31 22.52 18.01 -29.16
CA PRO A 31 21.55 17.14 -28.49
C PRO A 31 21.81 17.26 -26.97
N SER A 32 20.82 17.74 -26.23
CA SER A 32 20.82 17.62 -24.78
C SER A 32 20.95 16.14 -24.50
N LYS A 33 22.17 15.69 -24.13
CA LYS A 33 22.34 14.36 -23.54
C LYS A 33 21.42 14.34 -22.33
N GLY A 34 20.31 13.63 -22.44
CA GLY A 34 19.54 13.23 -21.29
C GLY A 34 20.54 12.68 -20.28
N ARG A 35 20.65 13.30 -19.11
CA ARG A 35 21.46 12.77 -18.01
C ARG A 35 20.92 11.37 -17.75
N THR A 36 21.58 10.35 -18.28
CA THR A 36 21.41 8.99 -17.77
C THR A 36 21.84 9.06 -16.31
N GLN A 37 20.88 8.90 -15.42
CA GLN A 37 21.13 8.85 -14.00
C GLN A 37 22.14 7.70 -13.79
N GLU A 38 23.29 7.99 -13.19
CA GLU A 38 24.25 6.92 -12.85
C GLU A 38 23.54 5.93 -11.93
N PRO A 39 23.77 4.61 -12.11
CA PRO A 39 23.20 3.61 -11.22
C PRO A 39 23.56 3.94 -9.77
N THR A 40 22.58 3.92 -8.88
CA THR A 40 22.83 4.11 -7.44
C THR A 40 23.84 3.04 -6.99
N ALA A 41 24.87 3.46 -6.28
CA ALA A 41 25.92 2.55 -5.81
C ALA A 41 25.31 1.40 -5.00
N THR A 42 25.71 0.17 -5.30
CA THR A 42 25.29 -1.02 -4.53
C THR A 42 25.74 -0.88 -3.07
N ASN A 43 24.87 -1.29 -2.15
CA ASN A 43 25.16 -1.32 -0.73
C ASN A 43 25.26 -2.78 -0.24
N PRO A 44 26.49 -3.33 -0.10
CA PRO A 44 26.67 -4.72 0.32
C PRO A 44 26.00 -5.03 1.67
N LEU A 45 26.04 -4.11 2.64
CA LEU A 45 25.41 -4.31 3.94
C LEU A 45 23.88 -4.46 3.79
N ALA A 46 23.27 -3.60 3.00
CA ALA A 46 21.81 -3.67 2.76
C ALA A 46 21.43 -4.99 2.09
N ARG A 47 22.21 -5.44 1.10
CA ARG A 47 21.98 -6.71 0.43
C ARG A 47 22.08 -7.89 1.40
N GLU A 48 23.06 -7.89 2.30
CA GLU A 48 23.23 -8.95 3.30
C GLU A 48 22.11 -8.92 4.37
N ILE A 49 21.64 -7.74 4.76
CA ILE A 49 20.48 -7.60 5.65
C ILE A 49 19.23 -8.16 4.97
N PHE A 50 18.98 -7.75 3.72
CA PHE A 50 17.80 -8.19 2.98
C PHE A 50 17.82 -9.70 2.74
N LYS A 51 18.99 -10.25 2.32
CA LYS A 51 19.18 -11.70 2.19
C LYS A 51 18.85 -12.44 3.49
N GLN A 52 19.38 -11.97 4.62
CA GLN A 52 19.13 -12.60 5.92
C GLN A 52 17.63 -12.59 6.28
N LEU A 53 16.93 -11.49 6.03
CA LEU A 53 15.50 -11.37 6.28
C LEU A 53 14.69 -12.34 5.41
N ILE A 54 14.98 -12.43 4.12
CA ILE A 54 14.26 -13.34 3.21
C ILE A 54 14.52 -14.82 3.60
N GLU A 55 15.72 -15.17 4.02
CA GLU A 55 16.07 -16.55 4.38
C GLU A 55 15.56 -16.99 5.77
N ILE A 56 14.99 -16.07 6.56
CA ILE A 56 14.28 -16.39 7.80
C ILE A 56 12.77 -16.53 7.47
N ASN A 57 12.23 -17.74 7.61
CA ASN A 57 10.79 -17.96 7.46
C ASN A 57 10.04 -17.32 8.64
N THR A 58 9.16 -16.38 8.34
CA THR A 58 8.34 -15.62 9.30
C THR A 58 6.83 -15.77 9.04
N THR A 59 6.41 -16.83 8.33
CA THR A 59 5.00 -17.17 8.15
C THR A 59 4.33 -17.51 9.49
N ASP A 60 3.01 -17.34 9.57
CA ASP A 60 2.27 -17.61 10.80
C ASP A 60 2.29 -19.10 11.20
N SER A 61 2.12 -20.01 10.23
CA SER A 61 1.97 -21.45 10.51
C SER A 61 3.23 -22.07 11.12
N VAL A 62 4.39 -21.90 10.50
CA VAL A 62 5.66 -22.58 10.87
C VAL A 62 6.83 -21.64 11.09
N GLY A 63 6.71 -20.38 10.71
CA GLY A 63 7.77 -19.38 10.81
C GLY A 63 7.99 -18.86 12.24
N ASN A 64 9.00 -18.01 12.39
CA ASN A 64 9.34 -17.39 13.66
C ASN A 64 9.80 -15.94 13.46
N VAL A 65 8.92 -15.00 13.75
CA VAL A 65 9.19 -13.57 13.64
C VAL A 65 10.28 -13.12 14.61
N THR A 66 10.33 -13.72 15.81
CA THR A 66 11.38 -13.41 16.81
C THR A 66 12.78 -13.66 16.27
N THR A 67 12.99 -14.69 15.44
CA THR A 67 14.30 -14.95 14.82
C THR A 67 14.74 -13.79 13.93
N ALA A 68 13.83 -13.18 13.19
CA ALA A 68 14.11 -12.00 12.36
C ALA A 68 14.36 -10.75 13.23
N ALA A 69 13.54 -10.54 14.26
CA ALA A 69 13.71 -9.43 15.19
C ALA A 69 15.07 -9.50 15.93
N ASP A 70 15.44 -10.66 16.44
CA ASP A 70 16.74 -10.89 17.12
C ASP A 70 17.92 -10.67 16.17
N ALA A 71 17.84 -11.15 14.92
CA ALA A 71 18.86 -10.98 13.91
C ALA A 71 19.10 -9.50 13.59
N MET A 72 18.04 -8.72 13.44
CA MET A 72 18.13 -7.27 13.18
C MET A 72 18.60 -6.50 14.41
N ALA A 73 18.17 -6.89 15.61
CA ALA A 73 18.67 -6.33 16.86
C ALA A 73 20.17 -6.54 17.05
N ALA A 74 20.69 -7.73 16.70
CA ALA A 74 22.11 -8.03 16.74
C ALA A 74 22.90 -7.09 15.81
N ARG A 75 22.45 -6.89 14.57
CA ARG A 75 23.08 -5.94 13.62
C ARG A 75 23.09 -4.49 14.12
N LEU A 76 22.03 -4.04 14.78
CA LEU A 76 22.00 -2.71 15.39
C LEU A 76 22.96 -2.59 16.56
N ARG A 77 23.04 -3.58 17.43
CA ARG A 77 24.03 -3.61 18.54
C ARG A 77 25.47 -3.64 18.03
N ASP A 78 25.74 -4.44 17.02
CA ASP A 78 27.06 -4.49 16.35
C ASP A 78 27.46 -3.14 15.73
N ALA A 79 26.46 -2.35 15.32
CA ALA A 79 26.66 -0.99 14.81
C ALA A 79 26.81 0.07 15.92
N GLY A 80 26.75 -0.33 17.22
CA GLY A 80 26.99 0.54 18.37
C GLY A 80 25.72 1.13 18.99
N PHE A 81 24.54 0.56 18.74
CA PHE A 81 23.35 0.89 19.54
C PHE A 81 23.50 0.29 20.95
N ALA A 82 23.19 1.07 21.98
CA ALA A 82 23.21 0.58 23.35
C ALA A 82 21.99 -0.34 23.60
N ASP A 83 22.13 -1.34 24.51
CA ASP A 83 21.05 -2.27 24.82
C ASP A 83 19.77 -1.56 25.29
N LYS A 84 19.90 -0.46 26.02
CA LYS A 84 18.77 0.35 26.47
C LYS A 84 18.01 1.05 25.33
N ASP A 85 18.56 1.11 24.13
CA ASP A 85 18.00 1.75 22.94
C ASP A 85 17.45 0.71 21.94
N VAL A 86 17.53 -0.60 22.28
CA VAL A 86 17.11 -1.71 21.41
C VAL A 86 16.27 -2.69 22.23
N LEU A 87 14.97 -2.69 22.00
CA LEU A 87 14.01 -3.58 22.63
C LEU A 87 13.64 -4.73 21.68
N VAL A 88 13.73 -5.98 22.14
CA VAL A 88 13.09 -7.12 21.47
C VAL A 88 12.08 -7.71 22.44
N ALA A 89 10.81 -7.50 22.19
CA ALA A 89 9.72 -7.92 23.07
C ALA A 89 8.44 -8.23 22.29
N GLY A 90 7.63 -9.13 22.84
CA GLY A 90 6.38 -9.54 22.19
C GLY A 90 5.54 -10.43 23.10
N PRO A 91 4.32 -10.78 22.66
CA PRO A 91 3.36 -11.54 23.44
C PRO A 91 3.78 -12.98 23.69
N ASN A 92 4.63 -13.55 22.86
CA ASN A 92 5.13 -14.93 23.00
C ASN A 92 6.50 -15.12 22.33
N GLU A 93 7.06 -16.31 22.44
CA GLU A 93 8.42 -16.61 21.96
C GLU A 93 8.60 -16.61 20.43
N ARG A 94 7.52 -16.64 19.65
CA ARG A 94 7.58 -16.61 18.18
C ARG A 94 7.22 -15.25 17.57
N LYS A 95 6.63 -14.35 18.34
CA LYS A 95 5.99 -13.12 17.85
C LYS A 95 6.53 -11.88 18.57
N LYS A 96 7.86 -11.77 18.67
CA LYS A 96 8.51 -10.57 19.24
C LYS A 96 8.73 -9.52 18.16
N ASN A 97 8.60 -8.27 18.56
CA ASN A 97 8.87 -7.09 17.78
C ASN A 97 10.29 -6.58 18.10
N LEU A 98 10.87 -5.83 17.17
CA LEU A 98 12.09 -5.05 17.41
C LEU A 98 11.74 -3.57 17.44
N VAL A 99 12.12 -2.85 18.50
CA VAL A 99 12.09 -1.39 18.53
C VAL A 99 13.49 -0.86 18.78
N ALA A 100 13.92 0.12 17.98
CA ALA A 100 15.22 0.79 18.17
C ALA A 100 15.06 2.30 18.09
N ARG A 101 15.90 3.03 18.84
CA ARG A 101 15.81 4.50 18.96
C ARG A 101 17.16 5.16 18.69
N ILE A 102 17.14 6.17 17.83
CA ILE A 102 18.21 7.17 17.68
C ILE A 102 17.77 8.41 18.46
N HIS A 103 18.51 8.76 19.50
CA HIS A 103 18.21 9.94 20.29
C HIS A 103 18.55 11.23 19.55
N GLY A 104 17.63 12.15 19.57
CA GLY A 104 17.80 13.50 19.07
C GLY A 104 18.03 14.53 20.18
N THR A 105 17.96 15.80 19.82
CA THR A 105 18.10 16.92 20.79
C THR A 105 16.84 17.15 21.63
N GLY A 106 15.76 16.44 21.36
CA GLY A 106 14.47 16.57 22.06
C GLY A 106 13.71 17.88 21.79
N LYS A 107 14.06 18.62 20.73
CA LYS A 107 13.36 19.87 20.36
C LYS A 107 11.94 19.61 19.84
N ARG A 108 11.68 18.43 19.31
CA ARG A 108 10.41 18.00 18.71
C ARG A 108 10.02 16.64 19.26
N LYS A 109 8.73 16.28 19.14
CA LYS A 109 8.27 14.93 19.46
C LYS A 109 8.89 13.90 18.53
N PRO A 110 9.04 12.63 18.97
CA PRO A 110 9.63 11.58 18.17
C PRO A 110 8.94 11.37 16.80
N LEU A 111 9.68 10.82 15.86
CA LEU A 111 9.20 10.31 14.58
C LEU A 111 9.31 8.79 14.59
N LEU A 112 8.23 8.10 14.24
CA LEU A 112 8.18 6.64 14.20
C LEU A 112 8.21 6.15 12.74
N PHE A 113 9.03 5.13 12.48
CA PHE A 113 9.00 4.33 11.26
C PHE A 113 8.59 2.90 11.63
N ILE A 114 7.60 2.35 10.92
CA ILE A 114 7.16 0.97 11.09
C ILE A 114 7.27 0.19 9.78
N SER A 115 7.49 -1.11 9.92
CA SER A 115 7.43 -2.12 8.87
C SER A 115 7.17 -3.47 9.54
N HIS A 116 6.60 -4.46 8.84
CA HIS A 116 6.32 -5.76 9.46
C HIS A 116 7.30 -6.84 9.00
N LEU A 117 7.67 -7.72 9.94
CA LEU A 117 8.62 -8.81 9.73
C LEU A 117 7.96 -10.09 9.21
N ASP A 118 6.67 -10.29 9.51
CA ASP A 118 5.93 -11.47 9.08
C ASP A 118 5.61 -11.41 7.58
N VAL A 119 5.26 -12.54 7.02
CA VAL A 119 4.89 -12.69 5.62
C VAL A 119 3.76 -13.70 5.49
N VAL A 120 2.93 -13.56 4.45
CA VAL A 120 1.91 -14.55 4.11
C VAL A 120 2.53 -15.90 3.76
N GLU A 121 1.73 -16.95 3.87
CA GLU A 121 2.14 -18.32 3.55
C GLU A 121 2.70 -18.45 2.12
N ALA A 122 3.74 -19.26 1.98
CA ALA A 122 4.35 -19.61 0.69
C ALA A 122 4.70 -21.09 0.66
N ARG A 123 4.09 -21.81 -0.30
CA ARG A 123 4.34 -23.24 -0.50
C ARG A 123 5.39 -23.43 -1.56
N ARG A 124 6.42 -24.23 -1.27
CA ARG A 124 7.53 -24.49 -2.19
C ARG A 124 7.06 -25.01 -3.56
N GLU A 125 6.03 -25.83 -3.56
CA GLU A 125 5.45 -26.43 -4.80
C GLU A 125 4.78 -25.40 -5.71
N ASP A 126 4.36 -24.27 -5.21
CA ASP A 126 3.73 -23.20 -5.99
C ASP A 126 4.76 -22.25 -6.63
N TRP A 127 6.03 -22.31 -6.20
CA TRP A 127 7.09 -21.37 -6.60
C TRP A 127 8.10 -22.01 -7.55
N THR A 128 8.64 -21.21 -8.47
CA THR A 128 9.74 -21.64 -9.36
C THR A 128 11.04 -21.86 -8.58
N THR A 129 11.32 -21.01 -7.58
CA THR A 129 12.46 -21.12 -6.65
C THR A 129 11.94 -21.37 -5.23
N ASP A 130 12.81 -21.65 -4.28
CA ASP A 130 12.42 -21.70 -2.87
C ASP A 130 12.04 -20.29 -2.40
N PRO A 131 10.81 -20.09 -1.84
CA PRO A 131 10.36 -18.77 -1.38
C PRO A 131 11.23 -18.18 -0.26
N PHE A 132 11.93 -18.99 0.51
CA PHE A 132 12.82 -18.58 1.60
C PHE A 132 14.31 -18.72 1.24
N GLN A 133 14.62 -18.70 -0.05
CA GLN A 133 15.98 -18.57 -0.57
C GLN A 133 16.11 -17.24 -1.35
N PHE A 134 17.00 -16.37 -0.90
CA PHE A 134 17.28 -15.12 -1.59
C PHE A 134 17.97 -15.35 -2.95
N VAL A 135 17.32 -15.01 -4.02
CA VAL A 135 17.83 -15.19 -5.39
C VAL A 135 17.91 -13.84 -6.10
N GLU A 136 19.10 -13.51 -6.63
CA GLU A 136 19.30 -12.37 -7.51
C GLU A 136 19.41 -12.86 -8.95
N LYS A 137 18.46 -12.46 -9.79
CA LYS A 137 18.40 -12.89 -11.20
C LYS A 137 17.67 -11.85 -12.05
N ASP A 138 18.17 -11.65 -13.27
CA ASP A 138 17.53 -10.80 -14.30
C ASP A 138 17.21 -9.36 -13.81
N GLY A 139 18.03 -8.81 -12.90
CA GLY A 139 17.84 -7.48 -12.34
C GLY A 139 16.81 -7.39 -11.21
N TYR A 140 16.39 -8.53 -10.67
CA TYR A 140 15.45 -8.62 -9.54
C TYR A 140 16.00 -9.44 -8.38
N PHE A 141 15.59 -9.10 -7.17
CA PHE A 141 15.66 -9.95 -5.99
C PHE A 141 14.35 -10.72 -5.85
N TYR A 142 14.43 -12.03 -5.69
CA TYR A 142 13.29 -12.94 -5.52
C TYR A 142 13.29 -13.53 -4.12
N GLY A 143 12.10 -13.73 -3.58
CA GLY A 143 11.81 -14.38 -2.31
C GLY A 143 10.51 -13.86 -1.71
N ARG A 144 9.90 -14.60 -0.79
CA ARG A 144 8.71 -14.15 -0.08
C ARG A 144 9.05 -12.98 0.85
N GLY A 145 8.30 -11.88 0.74
CA GLY A 145 8.55 -10.62 1.45
C GLY A 145 9.48 -9.67 0.69
N THR A 146 9.74 -9.91 -0.62
CA THR A 146 10.54 -8.96 -1.41
C THR A 146 9.75 -7.73 -1.88
N GLU A 147 8.42 -7.81 -1.88
CA GLU A 147 7.52 -6.67 -2.14
C GLU A 147 6.68 -6.30 -0.90
N ASP A 148 6.54 -7.22 0.09
CA ASP A 148 5.63 -7.11 1.21
C ASP A 148 6.19 -7.83 2.46
N VAL A 149 6.94 -7.17 3.36
CA VAL A 149 7.59 -5.83 3.25
C VAL A 149 9.01 -5.90 3.85
N LYS A 150 9.71 -7.06 3.71
CA LYS A 150 11.07 -7.24 4.24
C LYS A 150 12.11 -6.35 3.57
N GLU A 151 11.85 -5.84 2.37
CA GLU A 151 12.66 -4.80 1.73
C GLU A 151 12.60 -3.50 2.55
N GLY A 152 11.43 -3.14 3.08
CA GLY A 152 11.24 -2.02 4.00
C GLY A 152 12.02 -2.19 5.30
N ASP A 153 11.97 -3.39 5.89
CA ASP A 153 12.77 -3.75 7.06
C ASP A 153 14.28 -3.55 6.80
N ALA A 154 14.75 -4.07 5.66
CA ALA A 154 16.16 -3.96 5.27
C ALA A 154 16.59 -2.52 5.03
N ILE A 155 15.74 -1.70 4.41
CA ILE A 155 15.95 -0.26 4.19
C ILE A 155 16.10 0.45 5.54
N LEU A 156 15.18 0.22 6.46
CA LEU A 156 15.17 0.88 7.77
C LEU A 156 16.40 0.51 8.60
N VAL A 157 16.69 -0.79 8.74
CA VAL A 157 17.85 -1.26 9.52
C VAL A 157 19.16 -0.73 8.92
N THR A 158 19.31 -0.76 7.59
CA THR A 158 20.47 -0.22 6.90
C THR A 158 20.68 1.26 7.20
N ASN A 159 19.61 2.06 7.13
CA ASN A 159 19.70 3.50 7.35
C ASN A 159 19.92 3.86 8.82
N PHE A 160 19.34 3.10 9.76
CA PHE A 160 19.63 3.29 11.18
C PHE A 160 21.10 3.03 11.48
N ILE A 161 21.69 1.95 10.93
CA ILE A 161 23.13 1.65 11.03
C ILE A 161 23.96 2.77 10.40
N ARG A 162 23.58 3.28 9.22
CA ARG A 162 24.28 4.38 8.53
C ARG A 162 24.26 5.65 9.37
N ILE A 163 23.09 6.08 9.84
CA ILE A 163 22.92 7.30 10.66
C ILE A 163 23.72 7.21 11.96
N LYS A 164 23.73 6.04 12.62
CA LYS A 164 24.51 5.79 13.83
C LYS A 164 26.02 5.92 13.57
N LYS A 165 26.52 5.32 12.50
CA LYS A 165 27.95 5.36 12.10
C LYS A 165 28.39 6.77 11.69
N GLU A 166 27.52 7.56 11.06
CA GLU A 166 27.80 8.94 10.67
C GLU A 166 27.79 9.90 11.87
N GLY A 167 27.30 9.48 13.05
CA GLY A 167 27.20 10.32 14.24
C GLY A 167 26.20 11.47 14.08
N PHE A 168 25.21 11.34 13.19
CA PHE A 168 24.18 12.34 13.00
C PHE A 168 23.27 12.43 14.23
N THR A 169 23.10 13.65 14.75
CA THR A 169 22.18 13.91 15.85
C THR A 169 20.95 14.64 15.31
N PRO A 170 19.77 13.97 15.27
CA PRO A 170 18.54 14.57 14.79
C PRO A 170 17.97 15.61 15.79
N ASP A 171 17.03 16.45 15.37
CA ASP A 171 16.34 17.40 16.25
C ASP A 171 15.24 16.76 17.10
N ARG A 172 14.83 15.54 16.75
CA ARG A 172 13.86 14.67 17.44
C ARG A 172 14.37 13.25 17.53
N ASP A 173 13.87 12.47 18.44
CA ASP A 173 14.12 11.02 18.41
C ASP A 173 13.56 10.42 17.14
N VAL A 174 14.31 9.49 16.54
CA VAL A 174 13.84 8.68 15.41
C VAL A 174 13.72 7.25 15.89
N ILE A 175 12.54 6.67 15.75
CA ILE A 175 12.17 5.35 16.24
C ILE A 175 11.95 4.44 15.05
N LEU A 176 12.53 3.24 15.09
CA LEU A 176 12.26 2.12 14.22
C LEU A 176 11.46 1.09 15.00
N ALA A 177 10.35 0.60 14.45
CA ALA A 177 9.66 -0.59 14.96
C ALA A 177 9.44 -1.59 13.82
N LEU A 178 10.02 -2.78 13.94
CA LEU A 178 9.74 -3.91 13.07
C LEU A 178 8.80 -4.85 13.81
N THR A 179 7.62 -5.10 13.25
CA THR A 179 6.49 -5.67 13.98
C THR A 179 6.10 -7.07 13.47
N ALA A 180 5.31 -7.78 14.26
CA ALA A 180 4.81 -9.11 13.98
C ALA A 180 3.31 -9.07 13.63
N ASP A 181 2.85 -10.06 12.84
CA ASP A 181 1.44 -10.37 12.60
C ASP A 181 0.61 -9.21 12.03
N GLU A 182 1.17 -8.49 11.04
CA GLU A 182 0.38 -7.60 10.19
C GLU A 182 -0.48 -8.40 9.22
N GLU A 183 0.13 -9.40 8.56
CA GLU A 183 -0.46 -10.23 7.49
C GLU A 183 -1.46 -11.26 7.99
N GLY A 184 -1.47 -11.53 9.27
CA GLY A 184 -2.36 -12.49 9.90
C GLY A 184 -1.79 -13.03 11.20
N GLY A 185 -2.62 -13.78 11.91
CA GLY A 185 -2.30 -14.26 13.26
C GLY A 185 -3.09 -13.47 14.31
N ASP A 186 -2.88 -13.87 15.56
CA ASP A 186 -3.64 -13.33 16.69
C ASP A 186 -2.86 -12.27 17.49
N PHE A 187 -1.62 -11.93 17.06
CA PHE A 187 -0.67 -11.21 17.92
C PHE A 187 -0.06 -9.98 17.24
N ASN A 188 -0.90 -9.13 16.60
CA ASN A 188 -0.42 -7.94 15.93
C ASN A 188 0.51 -7.10 16.80
N GLY A 189 1.72 -6.87 16.30
CA GLY A 189 2.82 -6.29 17.06
C GLY A 189 2.63 -4.82 17.38
N VAL A 190 2.01 -4.03 16.51
CA VAL A 190 1.71 -2.62 16.76
C VAL A 190 0.67 -2.48 17.87
N ASP A 191 -0.41 -3.28 17.81
CA ASP A 191 -1.43 -3.30 18.86
C ASP A 191 -0.82 -3.69 20.22
N TRP A 192 0.03 -4.72 20.22
CA TRP A 192 0.70 -5.17 21.43
C TRP A 192 1.64 -4.10 22.00
N LEU A 193 2.47 -3.46 21.17
CA LEU A 193 3.38 -2.39 21.61
C LEU A 193 2.61 -1.19 22.16
N LEU A 194 1.53 -0.77 21.51
CA LEU A 194 0.69 0.33 22.00
C LEU A 194 0.05 0.06 23.36
N LYS A 195 -0.29 -1.20 23.65
CA LYS A 195 -0.89 -1.60 24.92
C LYS A 195 0.12 -1.78 26.06
N THR A 196 1.32 -2.27 25.74
CA THR A 196 2.28 -2.71 26.75
C THR A 196 3.54 -1.84 26.85
N HIS A 197 3.94 -1.20 25.74
CA HIS A 197 5.19 -0.45 25.61
C HIS A 197 5.00 0.83 24.80
N ARG A 198 3.90 1.54 25.04
CA ARG A 198 3.56 2.75 24.28
C ARG A 198 4.67 3.80 24.28
N ASP A 199 5.38 3.97 25.39
CA ASP A 199 6.51 4.89 25.56
C ASP A 199 7.65 4.64 24.57
N TRP A 200 7.78 3.43 24.07
CA TRP A 200 8.78 3.08 23.08
C TRP A 200 8.42 3.54 21.65
N ILE A 201 7.14 3.61 21.34
CA ILE A 201 6.65 3.93 19.97
C ILE A 201 5.78 5.18 19.90
N ASP A 202 5.57 5.90 21.02
CA ASP A 202 4.81 7.16 21.00
C ASP A 202 5.54 8.22 20.19
N ALA A 203 4.84 8.83 19.22
CA ALA A 203 5.45 9.72 18.25
C ALA A 203 4.49 10.83 17.84
N GLU A 204 5.02 11.89 17.22
CA GLU A 204 4.22 12.96 16.63
C GLU A 204 3.39 12.42 15.44
N TYR A 205 4.04 11.62 14.62
CA TYR A 205 3.42 10.86 13.54
C TYR A 205 4.29 9.65 13.16
N CYS A 206 3.72 8.76 12.37
CA CYS A 206 4.34 7.52 11.93
C CYS A 206 4.46 7.49 10.40
N ILE A 207 5.58 6.99 9.90
CA ILE A 207 5.79 6.58 8.51
C ILE A 207 5.76 5.06 8.48
N ASN A 208 4.80 4.48 7.76
CA ASN A 208 4.69 3.05 7.52
C ASN A 208 5.28 2.70 6.15
N LEU A 209 6.26 1.82 6.09
CA LEU A 209 6.84 1.40 4.81
C LEU A 209 5.94 0.42 4.05
N ASP A 210 5.00 -0.20 4.75
CA ASP A 210 3.93 -1.00 4.17
C ASP A 210 2.80 -0.08 3.68
N GLY A 211 2.89 0.39 2.46
CA GLY A 211 1.90 1.25 1.81
C GLY A 211 2.49 2.52 1.21
N GLY A 212 1.71 3.18 0.36
CA GLY A 212 2.17 4.37 -0.35
C GLY A 212 3.23 4.06 -1.40
N GLU A 213 3.03 3.00 -2.16
CA GLU A 213 3.95 2.51 -3.19
C GLU A 213 4.16 3.57 -4.27
N PHE A 214 5.42 3.77 -4.65
CA PHE A 214 5.75 4.60 -5.81
C PHE A 214 5.50 3.80 -7.08
N GLU A 215 4.86 4.43 -8.04
CA GLU A 215 4.32 3.71 -9.20
C GLU A 215 5.24 3.77 -10.41
N LYS A 216 5.53 2.60 -10.98
CA LYS A 216 6.03 2.41 -12.34
C LYS A 216 4.95 1.83 -13.26
N ARG A 217 4.93 2.27 -14.51
CA ARG A 217 4.17 1.65 -15.61
C ARG A 217 5.07 1.51 -16.82
N GLN A 218 5.10 0.34 -17.42
CA GLN A 218 5.94 0.05 -18.59
C GLN A 218 7.40 0.52 -18.37
N GLY A 219 7.94 0.26 -17.18
CA GLY A 219 9.31 0.63 -16.79
C GLY A 219 9.55 2.12 -16.52
N LYS A 220 8.54 2.99 -16.64
CA LYS A 220 8.67 4.44 -16.38
C LYS A 220 8.09 4.78 -15.01
N ARG A 221 8.79 5.61 -14.24
CA ARG A 221 8.29 6.19 -12.99
C ARG A 221 7.13 7.14 -13.31
N VAL A 222 6.02 7.00 -12.57
CA VAL A 222 4.78 7.74 -12.79
C VAL A 222 4.51 8.71 -11.66
N LEU A 223 4.61 8.25 -10.42
CA LEU A 223 4.38 9.06 -9.23
C LEU A 223 5.09 8.46 -8.00
N ALA A 224 5.32 9.30 -7.00
CA ALA A 224 5.59 8.89 -5.63
C ALA A 224 4.33 9.12 -4.79
N ALA A 225 4.01 8.19 -3.87
CA ALA A 225 2.78 8.26 -3.10
C ALA A 225 3.02 8.61 -1.62
N ILE A 226 2.04 9.27 -1.01
CA ILE A 226 1.86 9.39 0.44
C ILE A 226 0.48 8.81 0.75
N GLN A 227 0.42 7.60 1.29
CA GLN A 227 -0.86 7.01 1.72
C GLN A 227 -1.29 7.62 3.06
N ALA A 228 -2.15 8.62 3.00
CA ALA A 228 -2.66 9.28 4.19
C ALA A 228 -3.97 8.69 4.72
N SER A 229 -4.48 7.66 4.06
CA SER A 229 -5.75 7.04 4.38
C SER A 229 -5.82 5.61 3.85
N GLU A 230 -6.68 4.79 4.46
CA GLU A 230 -6.99 3.44 3.99
C GLU A 230 -8.42 3.08 4.37
N LYS A 231 -9.01 2.10 3.68
CA LYS A 231 -10.33 1.60 4.01
C LYS A 231 -10.29 0.74 5.26
N VAL A 232 -11.39 0.76 6.02
CA VAL A 232 -11.54 -0.10 7.20
C VAL A 232 -12.08 -1.46 6.74
N TYR A 233 -11.33 -2.51 7.03
CA TYR A 233 -11.76 -3.89 6.86
C TYR A 233 -12.84 -4.24 7.88
N ALA A 234 -13.97 -4.78 7.43
CA ALA A 234 -15.06 -5.23 8.30
C ALA A 234 -15.76 -6.43 7.67
N ASP A 235 -15.93 -7.50 8.43
CA ASP A 235 -16.76 -8.63 8.04
C ASP A 235 -18.12 -8.58 8.71
N PHE A 236 -19.14 -8.87 7.94
CA PHE A 236 -20.51 -9.06 8.40
C PHE A 236 -20.99 -10.46 8.05
N GLN A 237 -21.65 -11.11 9.00
CA GLN A 237 -22.33 -12.39 8.75
C GLN A 237 -23.81 -12.15 8.51
N LEU A 238 -24.29 -12.61 7.36
CA LEU A 238 -25.70 -12.77 7.06
C LEU A 238 -26.13 -14.19 7.40
N GLU A 239 -27.14 -14.37 8.23
CA GLU A 239 -27.63 -15.68 8.64
C GLU A 239 -29.14 -15.77 8.55
N SER A 240 -29.63 -16.83 7.93
CA SER A 240 -31.04 -17.21 7.93
C SER A 240 -31.23 -18.53 8.63
N LEU A 241 -32.18 -18.59 9.56
CA LEU A 241 -32.59 -19.77 10.30
C LEU A 241 -34.00 -20.21 9.86
N ASN A 242 -34.23 -21.53 9.82
CA ASN A 242 -35.51 -22.14 9.46
C ASN A 242 -35.69 -23.45 10.21
N PRO A 243 -36.92 -23.88 10.53
CA PRO A 243 -37.15 -25.18 11.17
C PRO A 243 -36.68 -26.39 10.35
N GLY A 244 -36.50 -26.22 9.04
CA GLY A 244 -36.19 -27.34 8.13
C GLY A 244 -37.46 -28.16 7.76
N GLY A 245 -37.25 -29.36 7.23
CA GLY A 245 -38.30 -30.28 6.86
C GLY A 245 -37.87 -31.27 5.79
N HIS A 246 -38.78 -32.15 5.36
CA HIS A 246 -38.53 -33.15 4.34
C HIS A 246 -38.65 -32.50 2.96
N SER A 247 -37.66 -32.67 2.06
CA SER A 247 -37.63 -32.03 0.74
C SER A 247 -38.76 -32.43 -0.21
N SER A 248 -39.44 -33.59 0.04
CA SER A 248 -40.62 -33.99 -0.74
C SER A 248 -41.86 -33.14 -0.45
N VAL A 249 -41.82 -32.33 0.59
CA VAL A 249 -42.87 -31.33 0.94
C VAL A 249 -42.22 -29.96 0.89
N PRO A 250 -42.01 -29.38 -0.30
CA PRO A 250 -41.29 -28.12 -0.46
C PRO A 250 -42.06 -26.94 0.19
N SER A 251 -41.29 -26.04 0.83
CA SER A 251 -41.77 -24.79 1.36
C SER A 251 -41.10 -23.59 0.70
N THR A 252 -41.80 -22.50 0.52
CA THR A 252 -41.23 -21.22 0.09
C THR A 252 -40.46 -20.54 1.23
N ASP A 253 -40.79 -20.85 2.49
CA ASP A 253 -40.03 -20.48 3.68
C ASP A 253 -38.81 -21.40 3.78
N ASN A 254 -37.67 -20.95 3.26
CA ASN A 254 -36.44 -21.73 3.14
C ASN A 254 -35.23 -20.85 3.40
N ALA A 255 -34.36 -21.25 4.31
CA ALA A 255 -33.20 -20.46 4.72
C ALA A 255 -32.28 -20.07 3.54
N ILE A 256 -32.08 -20.99 2.58
CA ILE A 256 -31.27 -20.70 1.38
C ILE A 256 -31.97 -19.64 0.50
N TYR A 257 -33.30 -19.70 0.35
CA TYR A 257 -34.01 -18.75 -0.50
C TYR A 257 -34.04 -17.34 0.10
N HIS A 258 -34.21 -17.22 1.43
CA HIS A 258 -34.09 -15.96 2.14
C HIS A 258 -32.70 -15.33 1.99
N LEU A 259 -31.65 -16.13 2.20
CA LEU A 259 -30.27 -15.67 2.04
C LEU A 259 -29.95 -15.28 0.59
N ALA A 260 -30.35 -16.10 -0.40
CA ALA A 260 -30.12 -15.80 -1.82
C ALA A 260 -30.81 -14.48 -2.24
N GLY A 261 -32.05 -14.26 -1.77
CA GLY A 261 -32.75 -12.99 -1.98
C GLY A 261 -32.03 -11.80 -1.37
N ALA A 262 -31.50 -11.94 -0.17
CA ALA A 262 -30.69 -10.91 0.51
C ALA A 262 -29.39 -10.60 -0.28
N LEU A 263 -28.68 -11.61 -0.74
CA LEU A 263 -27.46 -11.45 -1.53
C LEU A 263 -27.72 -10.82 -2.90
N THR A 264 -28.84 -11.11 -3.53
CA THR A 264 -29.26 -10.47 -4.80
C THR A 264 -29.50 -8.97 -4.60
N ARG A 265 -30.17 -8.58 -3.50
CA ARG A 265 -30.37 -7.17 -3.17
C ARG A 265 -29.05 -6.46 -2.82
N LEU A 266 -28.15 -7.14 -2.10
CA LEU A 266 -26.83 -6.60 -1.81
C LEU A 266 -26.01 -6.36 -3.10
N GLN A 267 -26.02 -7.30 -4.03
CA GLN A 267 -25.34 -7.17 -5.33
C GLN A 267 -25.83 -5.94 -6.13
N ALA A 268 -27.13 -5.66 -6.07
CA ALA A 268 -27.72 -4.53 -6.79
C ALA A 268 -27.52 -3.16 -6.11
N PHE A 269 -27.01 -3.14 -4.88
CA PHE A 269 -26.86 -1.91 -4.12
C PHE A 269 -25.45 -1.32 -4.26
N SER A 270 -25.40 0.00 -4.37
CA SER A 270 -24.14 0.76 -4.29
C SER A 270 -24.25 1.81 -3.19
N PHE A 271 -23.28 1.83 -2.28
CA PHE A 271 -23.19 2.88 -1.28
C PHE A 271 -23.03 4.27 -1.93
N PRO A 272 -23.49 5.35 -1.29
CA PRO A 272 -23.30 6.70 -1.79
C PRO A 272 -21.82 7.02 -2.04
N VAL A 273 -21.57 7.87 -3.04
CA VAL A 273 -20.21 8.41 -3.29
C VAL A 273 -19.80 9.31 -2.13
N GLN A 274 -18.59 9.12 -1.66
CA GLN A 274 -17.92 9.94 -0.65
C GLN A 274 -16.56 10.40 -1.19
N ILE A 275 -16.22 11.66 -0.95
CA ILE A 275 -14.95 12.26 -1.37
C ILE A 275 -14.42 13.08 -0.18
N ASN A 276 -13.29 12.66 0.36
CA ASN A 276 -12.53 13.40 1.37
C ASN A 276 -11.38 14.20 0.73
N GLU A 277 -10.59 14.90 1.54
CA GLU A 277 -9.45 15.68 1.08
C GLU A 277 -8.43 14.81 0.33
N ILE A 278 -8.14 13.62 0.84
CA ILE A 278 -7.14 12.70 0.26
C ILE A 278 -7.57 12.21 -1.11
N THR A 279 -8.80 11.69 -1.24
CA THR A 279 -9.32 11.19 -2.53
C THR A 279 -9.49 12.32 -3.54
N ARG A 280 -9.82 13.54 -3.09
CA ARG A 280 -9.87 14.73 -3.96
C ARG A 280 -8.47 15.05 -4.51
N ASN A 281 -7.46 15.14 -3.64
CA ASN A 281 -6.09 15.36 -4.06
C ASN A 281 -5.62 14.29 -5.05
N TYR A 282 -5.94 13.03 -4.76
CA TYR A 282 -5.65 11.92 -5.67
C TYR A 282 -6.26 12.12 -7.06
N PHE A 283 -7.56 12.45 -7.15
CA PHE A 283 -8.23 12.65 -8.42
C PHE A 283 -7.68 13.85 -9.20
N GLU A 284 -7.40 14.96 -8.52
CA GLU A 284 -6.79 16.15 -9.15
C GLU A 284 -5.42 15.84 -9.74
N ARG A 285 -4.52 15.26 -8.92
CA ARG A 285 -3.14 14.99 -9.33
C ARG A 285 -3.03 13.90 -10.40
N THR A 286 -3.80 12.82 -10.26
CA THR A 286 -3.76 11.72 -11.22
C THR A 286 -4.44 12.06 -12.56
N ALA A 287 -5.33 13.05 -12.59
CA ALA A 287 -5.91 13.55 -13.82
C ALA A 287 -4.85 14.15 -14.78
N ASP A 288 -3.74 14.65 -14.25
CA ASP A 288 -2.62 15.18 -15.07
C ASP A 288 -1.67 14.07 -15.55
N LEU A 289 -1.76 12.88 -14.94
CA LEU A 289 -0.96 11.69 -15.28
C LEU A 289 -1.69 10.72 -16.21
N THR A 290 -2.92 11.04 -16.58
CA THR A 290 -3.74 10.23 -17.48
C THR A 290 -4.31 11.07 -18.62
N SER A 291 -5.04 10.47 -19.54
CA SER A 291 -5.53 11.17 -20.74
C SER A 291 -6.97 10.78 -21.09
N GLY A 292 -7.55 11.48 -22.05
CA GLY A 292 -8.88 11.18 -22.57
C GLY A 292 -10.01 11.42 -21.57
N GLN A 293 -11.08 10.60 -21.67
CA GLN A 293 -12.28 10.76 -20.86
C GLN A 293 -12.02 10.55 -19.38
N VAL A 294 -11.14 9.62 -19.02
CA VAL A 294 -10.81 9.35 -17.60
C VAL A 294 -10.18 10.58 -16.94
N ALA A 295 -9.25 11.26 -17.61
CA ALA A 295 -8.65 12.50 -17.10
C ALA A 295 -9.70 13.60 -16.88
N ALA A 296 -10.63 13.75 -17.84
CA ALA A 296 -11.72 14.71 -17.72
C ALA A 296 -12.65 14.38 -16.55
N ASP A 297 -12.97 13.10 -16.34
CA ASP A 297 -13.83 12.62 -15.27
C ASP A 297 -13.18 12.79 -13.90
N LEU A 298 -11.90 12.48 -13.76
CA LEU A 298 -11.15 12.69 -12.52
C LEU A 298 -11.17 14.17 -12.10
N ARG A 299 -10.90 15.10 -13.03
CA ARG A 299 -11.01 16.55 -12.76
C ARG A 299 -12.42 16.98 -12.41
N ALA A 300 -13.43 16.38 -13.04
CA ALA A 300 -14.81 16.73 -12.81
C ALA A 300 -15.34 16.22 -11.45
N VAL A 301 -14.87 15.05 -10.99
CA VAL A 301 -15.22 14.47 -9.69
C VAL A 301 -14.50 15.19 -8.55
N ALA A 302 -13.31 15.69 -8.77
CA ALA A 302 -12.57 16.47 -7.77
C ALA A 302 -13.22 17.82 -7.41
N LYS A 303 -14.10 18.37 -8.28
CA LYS A 303 -14.81 19.63 -8.04
C LYS A 303 -15.85 19.50 -6.91
N GLN A 304 -16.30 20.66 -6.39
CA GLN A 304 -17.38 20.76 -5.41
C GLN A 304 -18.53 21.60 -5.98
N PRO A 305 -19.75 21.03 -6.16
CA PRO A 305 -20.09 19.63 -5.98
C PRO A 305 -19.46 18.74 -7.05
N PRO A 306 -19.26 17.43 -6.78
CA PRO A 306 -18.76 16.48 -7.76
C PRO A 306 -19.74 16.32 -8.94
N ASN A 307 -19.21 16.12 -10.16
CA ASN A 307 -20.03 15.94 -11.35
C ASN A 307 -20.65 14.54 -11.41
N ALA A 308 -22.00 14.46 -11.40
CA ALA A 308 -22.71 13.18 -11.35
C ALA A 308 -22.43 12.24 -12.55
N PRO A 309 -22.44 12.68 -13.82
CA PRO A 309 -22.09 11.82 -14.95
C PRO A 309 -20.64 11.28 -14.89
N ALA A 310 -19.69 12.07 -14.38
CA ALA A 310 -18.31 11.63 -14.18
C ALA A 310 -18.21 10.58 -13.06
N MET A 311 -18.92 10.78 -11.95
CA MET A 311 -19.02 9.78 -10.87
C MET A 311 -19.57 8.44 -11.37
N GLU A 312 -20.60 8.46 -12.22
CA GLU A 312 -21.17 7.24 -12.81
C GLU A 312 -20.16 6.49 -13.67
N ARG A 313 -19.45 7.18 -14.59
CA ARG A 313 -18.44 6.55 -15.44
C ARG A 313 -17.25 5.99 -14.65
N LEU A 314 -16.75 6.74 -13.66
CA LEU A 314 -15.68 6.23 -12.80
C LEU A 314 -16.16 5.07 -11.92
N SER A 315 -17.41 5.08 -11.45
CA SER A 315 -17.99 3.96 -10.69
C SER A 315 -18.13 2.67 -11.50
N ALA A 316 -18.17 2.73 -12.82
CA ALA A 316 -18.15 1.55 -13.68
C ALA A 316 -16.76 0.88 -13.75
N MET A 317 -15.72 1.55 -13.27
CA MET A 317 -14.34 1.04 -13.22
C MET A 317 -14.04 0.54 -11.80
N PRO A 318 -13.76 -0.75 -11.57
CA PRO A 318 -13.65 -1.33 -10.22
C PRO A 318 -12.72 -0.58 -9.27
N TYR A 319 -11.55 -0.18 -9.74
CA TYR A 319 -10.59 0.56 -8.93
C TYR A 319 -11.12 1.93 -8.47
N TYR A 320 -11.67 2.73 -9.39
CA TYR A 320 -12.22 4.05 -9.02
C TYR A 320 -13.50 3.92 -8.19
N ASN A 321 -14.32 2.90 -8.45
CA ASN A 321 -15.48 2.60 -7.61
C ASN A 321 -15.07 2.35 -6.15
N ALA A 322 -13.99 1.60 -5.96
CA ALA A 322 -13.45 1.35 -4.62
C ALA A 322 -12.91 2.62 -3.95
N LEU A 323 -12.38 3.59 -4.69
CA LEU A 323 -11.93 4.88 -4.15
C LEU A 323 -13.07 5.86 -3.84
N LEU A 324 -14.24 5.65 -4.43
CA LEU A 324 -15.37 6.58 -4.34
C LEU A 324 -16.36 6.26 -3.21
N ARG A 325 -16.33 5.08 -2.61
CA ARG A 325 -17.36 4.66 -1.65
C ARG A 325 -16.97 3.46 -0.80
N THR A 326 -17.74 3.21 0.26
CA THR A 326 -17.77 1.90 0.92
C THR A 326 -18.20 0.83 -0.08
N THR A 327 -17.50 -0.30 -0.09
CA THR A 327 -17.83 -1.46 -0.94
C THR A 327 -17.99 -2.70 -0.09
N CYS A 328 -19.03 -3.50 -0.37
CA CYS A 328 -19.30 -4.76 0.30
C CYS A 328 -19.49 -5.87 -0.72
N VAL A 329 -18.91 -7.04 -0.48
CA VAL A 329 -18.98 -8.20 -1.36
C VAL A 329 -19.12 -9.48 -0.54
N ALA A 330 -20.01 -10.39 -0.99
CA ALA A 330 -20.10 -11.72 -0.41
C ALA A 330 -18.86 -12.54 -0.82
N THR A 331 -18.15 -13.11 0.16
CA THR A 331 -16.91 -13.86 -0.04
C THR A 331 -17.05 -15.34 0.29
N MET A 332 -17.96 -15.70 1.20
CA MET A 332 -18.21 -17.09 1.60
C MET A 332 -19.71 -17.36 1.69
N LEU A 333 -20.10 -18.59 1.38
CA LEU A 333 -21.48 -19.05 1.45
C LEU A 333 -21.53 -20.49 1.96
N SER A 334 -22.45 -20.77 2.88
CA SER A 334 -22.77 -22.11 3.34
C SER A 334 -24.27 -22.29 3.59
N GLY A 335 -24.80 -23.53 3.41
CA GLY A 335 -26.21 -23.80 3.69
C GLY A 335 -26.61 -25.23 3.42
N GLY A 336 -27.52 -25.74 4.22
CA GLY A 336 -28.00 -27.13 4.14
C GLY A 336 -27.02 -28.13 4.75
N HIS A 337 -27.52 -29.35 5.03
CA HIS A 337 -26.74 -30.45 5.61
C HIS A 337 -27.04 -31.80 4.93
N ALA A 338 -28.11 -31.89 4.15
CA ALA A 338 -28.48 -33.12 3.43
C ALA A 338 -29.30 -32.79 2.17
N PRO A 339 -29.14 -33.55 1.07
CA PRO A 339 -29.82 -33.27 -0.18
C PRO A 339 -31.34 -33.47 -0.14
N ASN A 340 -31.86 -34.24 0.82
CA ASN A 340 -33.26 -34.53 1.01
C ASN A 340 -33.91 -33.83 2.19
N ALA A 341 -33.26 -32.80 2.75
CA ALA A 341 -33.79 -31.99 3.86
C ALA A 341 -33.85 -30.50 3.48
N LEU A 342 -34.88 -29.80 3.92
CA LEU A 342 -34.92 -28.35 3.87
C LEU A 342 -33.84 -27.78 4.82
N PRO A 343 -33.08 -26.76 4.42
CA PRO A 343 -31.97 -26.23 5.20
C PRO A 343 -32.45 -25.53 6.46
N GLN A 344 -31.86 -25.87 7.59
CA GLN A 344 -32.13 -25.22 8.89
C GLN A 344 -31.34 -23.93 9.05
N THR A 345 -30.21 -23.82 8.34
CA THR A 345 -29.32 -22.64 8.40
C THR A 345 -28.75 -22.39 7.02
N ALA A 346 -28.67 -21.11 6.67
CA ALA A 346 -27.86 -20.62 5.56
C ALA A 346 -27.10 -19.38 6.02
N ARG A 347 -25.81 -19.30 5.66
CA ARG A 347 -24.90 -18.21 6.07
C ARG A 347 -24.11 -17.69 4.91
N ALA A 348 -23.81 -16.40 4.92
CA ALA A 348 -22.85 -15.76 4.03
C ALA A 348 -21.95 -14.82 4.82
N SER A 349 -20.65 -14.83 4.50
CA SER A 349 -19.73 -13.78 4.92
C SER A 349 -19.75 -12.66 3.89
N VAL A 350 -19.95 -11.43 4.34
CA VAL A 350 -19.91 -10.21 3.52
C VAL A 350 -18.75 -9.37 4.01
N ASN A 351 -17.69 -9.30 3.21
CA ASN A 351 -16.57 -8.42 3.47
C ASN A 351 -16.87 -7.01 2.98
N CYS A 352 -16.75 -6.05 3.87
CA CYS A 352 -16.87 -4.63 3.56
C CYS A 352 -15.52 -3.93 3.69
N ARG A 353 -15.24 -3.05 2.75
CA ARG A 353 -14.16 -2.07 2.81
C ARG A 353 -14.79 -0.70 3.01
N ILE A 354 -14.86 -0.27 4.26
CA ILE A 354 -15.60 0.92 4.69
C ILE A 354 -14.77 2.16 4.39
N PHE A 355 -15.42 3.21 3.88
CA PHE A 355 -14.78 4.47 3.56
C PHE A 355 -14.25 5.15 4.84
N PRO A 356 -13.04 5.74 4.83
CA PRO A 356 -12.43 6.33 6.01
C PRO A 356 -13.31 7.40 6.67
N GLY A 357 -13.51 7.26 7.98
CA GLY A 357 -14.35 8.14 8.77
C GLY A 357 -15.84 7.76 8.78
N GLU A 358 -16.27 6.78 7.99
CA GLU A 358 -17.64 6.25 8.06
C GLU A 358 -17.80 5.29 9.25
N ASP A 359 -18.90 5.42 9.97
CA ASP A 359 -19.23 4.58 11.12
C ASP A 359 -19.60 3.15 10.68
N PRO A 360 -18.87 2.10 11.09
CA PRO A 360 -19.18 0.72 10.74
C PRO A 360 -20.59 0.27 11.18
N GLU A 361 -21.13 0.82 12.26
CA GLU A 361 -22.50 0.51 12.69
C GLU A 361 -23.54 1.06 11.70
N LYS A 362 -23.32 2.23 11.12
CA LYS A 362 -24.17 2.75 10.04
C LYS A 362 -24.12 1.89 8.78
N VAL A 363 -22.95 1.31 8.50
CA VAL A 363 -22.78 0.33 7.40
C VAL A 363 -23.60 -0.93 7.70
N ARG A 364 -23.53 -1.48 8.91
CA ARG A 364 -24.32 -2.63 9.34
C ARG A 364 -25.83 -2.36 9.20
N GLN A 365 -26.30 -1.24 9.71
CA GLN A 365 -27.71 -0.81 9.58
C GLN A 365 -28.13 -0.63 8.12
N THR A 366 -27.24 -0.17 7.26
CA THR A 366 -27.49 -0.08 5.83
C THR A 366 -27.63 -1.47 5.21
N LEU A 367 -26.76 -2.41 5.59
CA LEU A 367 -26.89 -3.82 5.16
C LEU A 367 -28.22 -4.43 5.60
N GLU A 368 -28.65 -4.24 6.85
CA GLU A 368 -29.96 -4.70 7.33
C GLU A 368 -31.12 -4.15 6.48
N ARG A 369 -31.07 -2.84 6.18
CA ARG A 369 -32.09 -2.20 5.34
C ARG A 369 -32.10 -2.76 3.90
N ILE A 370 -30.92 -3.07 3.34
CA ILE A 370 -30.78 -3.65 1.99
C ILE A 370 -31.29 -5.10 1.98
N VAL A 371 -30.94 -5.87 2.98
CA VAL A 371 -31.37 -7.26 3.18
C VAL A 371 -32.91 -7.32 3.18
N ALA A 372 -33.60 -6.39 3.81
CA ALA A 372 -35.06 -6.22 3.78
C ALA A 372 -35.83 -7.56 3.94
N ASP A 373 -35.36 -8.43 4.82
CA ASP A 373 -35.94 -9.73 5.12
C ASP A 373 -35.77 -10.04 6.60
N SER A 374 -36.86 -10.11 7.36
CA SER A 374 -36.83 -10.35 8.80
C SER A 374 -36.31 -11.74 9.20
N LYS A 375 -36.18 -12.63 8.24
CA LYS A 375 -35.61 -13.98 8.43
C LYS A 375 -34.07 -14.02 8.26
N VAL A 376 -33.48 -12.90 7.86
CA VAL A 376 -32.02 -12.76 7.69
C VAL A 376 -31.48 -11.75 8.68
N THR A 377 -30.63 -12.21 9.58
CA THR A 377 -29.91 -11.34 10.52
C THR A 377 -28.60 -10.87 9.92
N VAL A 378 -28.17 -9.65 10.26
CA VAL A 378 -26.87 -9.06 9.89
C VAL A 378 -26.11 -8.73 11.15
N THR A 379 -25.00 -9.45 11.39
CA THR A 379 -24.14 -9.25 12.56
C THR A 379 -22.71 -8.91 12.13
N ALA A 380 -22.11 -7.92 12.80
CA ALA A 380 -20.68 -7.65 12.62
C ALA A 380 -19.88 -8.82 13.20
N VAL A 381 -18.85 -9.25 12.48
CA VAL A 381 -17.89 -10.25 12.97
C VAL A 381 -16.77 -9.49 13.69
N PRO A 382 -16.67 -9.64 15.03
CA PRO A 382 -15.66 -8.91 15.77
C PRO A 382 -14.27 -9.45 15.45
N GLN A 383 -13.30 -8.55 15.30
CA GLN A 383 -11.88 -8.91 15.31
C GLN A 383 -11.46 -9.23 16.77
N ARG A 384 -10.41 -10.02 16.93
CA ARG A 384 -9.84 -10.32 18.24
C ARG A 384 -8.45 -9.73 18.35
N ALA A 385 -8.16 -9.13 19.49
CA ALA A 385 -6.81 -8.74 19.85
C ALA A 385 -6.00 -9.96 20.35
N ALA A 386 -4.67 -9.78 20.44
CA ALA A 386 -3.74 -10.79 20.91
C ALA A 386 -4.09 -11.44 22.27
N ASP A 387 -4.75 -10.72 23.14
CA ASP A 387 -5.21 -11.19 24.45
C ASP A 387 -6.61 -11.88 24.39
N GLY A 388 -7.15 -12.08 23.19
CA GLY A 388 -8.47 -12.67 22.96
C GLY A 388 -9.63 -11.69 23.17
N THR A 389 -9.39 -10.44 23.56
CA THR A 389 -10.45 -9.44 23.69
C THR A 389 -11.04 -9.07 22.33
N LEU A 390 -12.34 -8.79 22.31
CA LEU A 390 -13.00 -8.34 21.09
C LEU A 390 -12.62 -6.89 20.79
N VAL A 391 -12.11 -6.66 19.59
CA VAL A 391 -11.80 -5.31 19.11
C VAL A 391 -13.05 -4.74 18.43
N PRO A 392 -13.62 -3.65 18.94
CA PRO A 392 -14.77 -3.04 18.30
C PRO A 392 -14.38 -2.45 16.94
N LEU A 393 -15.27 -2.60 15.96
CA LEU A 393 -15.14 -1.89 14.69
C LEU A 393 -15.39 -0.40 14.95
N VAL A 394 -14.40 0.43 14.63
CA VAL A 394 -14.48 1.88 14.81
C VAL A 394 -14.20 2.61 13.51
N ALA A 395 -14.74 3.82 13.39
CA ALA A 395 -14.39 4.71 12.29
C ALA A 395 -12.92 5.15 12.41
N VAL A 396 -12.19 5.06 11.31
CA VAL A 396 -10.78 5.51 11.24
C VAL A 396 -10.71 6.68 10.26
N PRO A 397 -10.51 7.92 10.74
CA PRO A 397 -10.38 9.06 9.84
C PRO A 397 -9.04 9.05 9.09
N PRO A 398 -8.96 9.76 7.94
CA PRO A 398 -7.68 10.02 7.28
C PRO A 398 -6.70 10.74 8.22
N SER A 399 -5.40 10.51 8.03
CA SER A 399 -4.37 11.39 8.59
C SER A 399 -4.41 12.75 7.86
N PRO A 400 -4.26 13.88 8.56
CA PRO A 400 -4.19 15.19 7.90
C PRO A 400 -2.93 15.28 7.03
N LEU A 401 -2.99 15.96 5.89
CA LEU A 401 -1.78 16.20 5.08
C LEU A 401 -0.87 17.21 5.78
N LEU A 402 0.20 16.71 6.40
CA LEU A 402 1.18 17.57 7.09
C LEU A 402 2.07 18.27 6.07
N PRO A 403 2.15 19.62 6.10
CA PRO A 403 3.04 20.38 5.21
C PRO A 403 4.50 19.95 5.33
N GLU A 404 4.96 19.62 6.53
CA GLU A 404 6.31 19.10 6.76
C GLU A 404 6.60 17.85 5.94
N LEU A 405 5.71 16.85 6.00
CA LEU A 405 5.89 15.61 5.27
C LEU A 405 5.80 15.82 3.76
N THR A 406 4.80 16.57 3.29
CA THR A 406 4.60 16.80 1.85
C THR A 406 5.78 17.57 1.25
N GLN A 407 6.33 18.58 1.94
CA GLN A 407 7.50 19.32 1.49
C GLN A 407 8.77 18.45 1.51
N ALA A 408 8.98 17.64 2.55
CA ALA A 408 10.11 16.72 2.62
C ALA A 408 10.05 15.67 1.50
N MET A 409 8.86 15.14 1.20
CA MET A 409 8.63 14.22 0.09
C MET A 409 8.90 14.89 -1.25
N ASP A 410 8.31 16.05 -1.53
CA ASP A 410 8.55 16.81 -2.77
C ASP A 410 10.04 17.10 -2.97
N LYS A 411 10.72 17.60 -1.94
CA LYS A 411 12.15 17.91 -1.99
C LYS A 411 13.00 16.69 -2.28
N THR A 412 12.72 15.58 -1.58
CA THR A 412 13.49 14.33 -1.75
C THR A 412 13.25 13.72 -3.12
N VAL A 413 11.99 13.62 -3.54
CA VAL A 413 11.59 13.12 -4.86
C VAL A 413 12.21 13.94 -5.99
N HIS A 414 12.10 15.27 -5.93
CA HIS A 414 12.68 16.14 -6.95
C HIS A 414 14.20 16.05 -7.00
N THR A 415 14.86 15.90 -5.86
CA THR A 415 16.32 15.73 -5.79
C THR A 415 16.78 14.45 -6.48
N MET A 416 16.02 13.34 -6.29
CA MET A 416 16.41 12.03 -6.82
C MET A 416 15.91 11.78 -8.25
N TRP A 417 14.68 12.23 -8.56
CA TRP A 417 13.99 11.82 -9.79
C TRP A 417 13.41 12.98 -10.60
N GLY A 418 13.77 14.22 -10.27
CA GLY A 418 13.32 15.42 -11.03
C GLY A 418 11.84 15.71 -10.80
N ASN A 419 11.12 16.09 -11.85
CA ASN A 419 9.72 16.54 -11.75
C ASN A 419 8.70 15.40 -11.58
N LEU A 420 9.04 14.37 -10.85
CA LEU A 420 8.09 13.31 -10.53
C LEU A 420 7.04 13.83 -9.53
N PRO A 421 5.73 13.68 -9.79
CA PRO A 421 4.70 14.17 -8.89
C PRO A 421 4.61 13.35 -7.60
N VAL A 422 4.40 14.03 -6.48
CA VAL A 422 4.02 13.42 -5.19
C VAL A 422 2.51 13.52 -5.05
N VAL A 423 1.85 12.39 -4.75
CA VAL A 423 0.38 12.26 -4.73
C VAL A 423 -0.08 11.66 -3.40
N ALA A 424 -1.02 12.34 -2.74
CA ALA A 424 -1.69 11.75 -1.59
C ALA A 424 -2.67 10.66 -2.04
N THR A 425 -2.64 9.50 -1.37
CA THR A 425 -3.44 8.33 -1.76
C THR A 425 -4.26 7.77 -0.61
N MET A 426 -5.32 7.05 -0.97
CA MET A 426 -6.09 6.20 -0.09
C MET A 426 -5.92 4.75 -0.54
N SER A 427 -5.42 3.88 0.31
CA SER A 427 -5.41 2.44 0.03
C SER A 427 -6.84 1.87 0.07
N THR A 428 -7.12 0.94 -0.82
CA THR A 428 -8.33 0.10 -0.76
C THR A 428 -8.14 -1.11 0.15
N GLY A 429 -6.89 -1.42 0.54
CA GLY A 429 -6.48 -2.37 1.55
C GLY A 429 -6.53 -1.81 2.97
N ALA A 430 -5.83 -2.45 3.89
CA ALA A 430 -5.63 -2.04 5.27
C ALA A 430 -4.21 -2.43 5.69
N THR A 431 -3.62 -1.68 6.60
CA THR A 431 -2.27 -1.89 7.15
C THR A 431 -2.27 -1.63 8.65
N ASP A 432 -1.14 -1.81 9.32
CA ASP A 432 -0.91 -1.40 10.71
C ASP A 432 -1.16 0.11 10.93
N GLY A 433 -1.16 0.91 9.87
CA GLY A 433 -1.51 2.33 9.92
C GLY A 433 -2.90 2.62 10.48
N LYS A 434 -3.86 1.68 10.36
CA LYS A 434 -5.15 1.75 11.03
C LYS A 434 -4.99 1.79 12.56
N ILE A 435 -4.15 0.91 13.10
CA ILE A 435 -3.98 0.72 14.54
C ILE A 435 -3.34 1.96 15.16
N THR A 436 -2.29 2.48 14.55
CA THR A 436 -1.62 3.70 15.00
C THR A 436 -2.54 4.93 14.94
N ARG A 437 -3.36 5.08 13.89
CA ARG A 437 -4.36 6.16 13.78
C ARG A 437 -5.42 6.08 14.87
N ILE A 438 -5.93 4.88 15.19
CA ILE A 438 -6.86 4.65 16.32
C ILE A 438 -6.21 5.08 17.64
N ALA A 439 -4.93 4.82 17.82
CA ALA A 439 -4.16 5.22 19.01
C ALA A 439 -3.83 6.72 19.06
N GLY A 440 -4.22 7.50 18.05
CA GLY A 440 -4.00 8.95 17.96
C GLY A 440 -2.64 9.35 17.38
N ILE A 441 -1.93 8.44 16.71
CA ILE A 441 -0.69 8.70 16.00
C ILE A 441 -1.01 8.79 14.51
N PRO A 442 -1.03 10.00 13.89
CA PRO A 442 -1.21 10.13 12.44
C PRO A 442 -0.19 9.29 11.69
N THR A 443 -0.65 8.48 10.73
CA THR A 443 0.23 7.53 10.02
C THR A 443 0.11 7.70 8.52
N TYR A 444 1.27 7.66 7.87
CA TYR A 444 1.43 7.84 6.43
C TYR A 444 2.20 6.66 5.85
N GLY A 445 1.63 5.98 4.86
CA GLY A 445 2.35 4.99 4.07
C GLY A 445 3.31 5.67 3.10
N VAL A 446 4.59 5.30 3.16
CA VAL A 446 5.65 5.71 2.23
C VAL A 446 6.59 4.53 2.04
N ALA A 447 6.35 3.70 1.04
CA ALA A 447 7.11 2.49 0.76
C ALA A 447 8.57 2.77 0.33
N CYS A 448 8.89 4.01 -0.06
CA CYS A 448 10.22 4.44 -0.49
C CYS A 448 10.72 3.81 -1.80
N LEU A 449 9.97 2.92 -2.42
CA LEU A 449 10.35 2.09 -3.56
C LEU A 449 9.37 2.24 -4.72
N PHE A 450 9.87 2.00 -5.94
CA PHE A 450 9.03 1.90 -7.12
C PHE A 450 8.59 0.47 -7.35
N PHE A 451 7.29 0.26 -7.36
CA PHE A 451 6.67 -1.00 -7.73
C PHE A 451 6.13 -0.93 -9.17
N ASN A 452 6.29 -2.02 -9.90
CA ASN A 452 5.76 -2.11 -11.26
C ASN A 452 4.29 -2.53 -11.19
N ARG A 453 3.36 -1.62 -11.44
CA ARG A 453 1.92 -1.92 -11.41
C ARG A 453 1.50 -3.03 -12.37
N ASP A 454 2.26 -3.21 -13.45
CA ASP A 454 1.97 -4.25 -14.45
C ASP A 454 2.51 -5.62 -14.04
N ASP A 455 3.31 -5.73 -12.97
CA ASP A 455 3.95 -6.94 -12.46
C ASP A 455 4.02 -6.92 -10.93
N ASN A 456 2.92 -6.61 -10.27
CA ASN A 456 2.78 -6.73 -8.81
C ASN A 456 2.60 -8.20 -8.43
N ARG A 457 3.48 -8.69 -7.54
CA ARG A 457 3.51 -10.08 -7.09
C ARG A 457 3.39 -10.25 -5.58
N ALA A 458 3.11 -9.19 -4.85
CA ALA A 458 2.80 -9.26 -3.43
C ALA A 458 1.73 -10.34 -3.18
N HIS A 459 1.92 -11.18 -2.17
CA HIS A 459 1.10 -12.35 -1.85
C HIS A 459 1.07 -13.45 -2.93
N GLY A 460 1.67 -13.20 -4.10
CA GLY A 460 1.75 -14.14 -5.22
C GLY A 460 2.95 -15.09 -5.14
N LYS A 461 3.11 -15.92 -6.18
CA LYS A 461 4.30 -16.74 -6.38
C LYS A 461 5.41 -15.92 -7.06
N ASP A 462 6.66 -16.35 -6.84
CA ASP A 462 7.82 -15.72 -7.44
C ASP A 462 7.85 -14.19 -7.23
N GLU A 463 7.50 -13.78 -6.01
CA GLU A 463 7.53 -12.39 -5.55
C GLU A 463 8.94 -11.80 -5.75
N ARG A 464 9.02 -10.55 -6.22
CA ARG A 464 10.29 -9.94 -6.59
C ARG A 464 10.28 -8.42 -6.58
N ILE A 465 11.41 -7.83 -6.26
CA ILE A 465 11.64 -6.37 -6.37
C ILE A 465 12.83 -6.06 -7.26
N GLY A 466 12.81 -4.94 -7.98
CA GLY A 466 13.94 -4.50 -8.79
C GLY A 466 15.17 -4.18 -7.95
N VAL A 467 16.34 -4.72 -8.32
CA VAL A 467 17.60 -4.47 -7.62
C VAL A 467 17.91 -2.98 -7.53
N GLN A 468 17.73 -2.24 -8.63
CA GLN A 468 17.96 -0.80 -8.67
C GLN A 468 16.95 -0.05 -7.79
N ASP A 469 15.68 -0.48 -7.78
CA ASP A 469 14.64 0.14 -6.96
C ASP A 469 14.93 -0.01 -5.47
N PHE A 470 15.40 -1.17 -5.04
CA PHE A 470 15.81 -1.42 -3.66
C PHE A 470 16.93 -0.47 -3.22
N TYR A 471 18.01 -0.33 -4.01
CA TYR A 471 19.11 0.57 -3.65
C TYR A 471 18.72 2.05 -3.70
N GLU A 472 17.88 2.44 -4.64
CA GLU A 472 17.32 3.80 -4.66
C GLU A 472 16.42 4.07 -3.45
N GLY A 473 15.65 3.07 -3.03
CA GLY A 473 14.80 3.14 -1.83
C GLY A 473 15.58 3.39 -0.56
N ILE A 474 16.75 2.78 -0.40
CA ILE A 474 17.65 3.03 0.73
C ILE A 474 18.07 4.50 0.77
N GLU A 475 18.52 5.04 -0.36
CA GLU A 475 18.97 6.43 -0.43
C GLU A 475 17.81 7.41 -0.24
N PHE A 476 16.63 7.09 -0.80
CA PHE A 476 15.43 7.90 -0.62
C PHE A 476 15.02 7.97 0.85
N ASN A 477 14.89 6.81 1.50
CA ASN A 477 14.50 6.74 2.91
C ASN A 477 15.53 7.44 3.82
N TYR A 478 16.84 7.29 3.55
CA TYR A 478 17.88 8.02 4.28
C TYR A 478 17.70 9.54 4.19
N ARG A 479 17.46 10.05 2.98
CA ARG A 479 17.23 11.49 2.78
C ARG A 479 15.95 11.96 3.45
N LEU A 480 14.89 11.17 3.36
CA LEU A 480 13.62 11.47 3.99
C LEU A 480 13.76 11.54 5.53
N ILE A 481 14.43 10.56 6.16
CA ILE A 481 14.73 10.60 7.60
C ILE A 481 15.47 11.88 7.95
N ARG A 482 16.50 12.24 7.16
CA ARG A 482 17.29 13.44 7.39
C ARG A 482 16.46 14.72 7.27
N GLU A 483 15.62 14.85 6.26
CA GLU A 483 14.75 16.01 6.06
C GLU A 483 13.74 16.17 7.21
N LEU A 484 13.12 15.06 7.65
CA LEU A 484 12.09 15.07 8.70
C LEU A 484 12.66 15.22 10.12
N SER A 485 13.96 15.02 10.30
CA SER A 485 14.63 15.05 11.61
C SER A 485 15.80 16.05 11.70
N SER A 486 16.01 16.86 10.68
CA SER A 486 16.91 18.02 10.74
C SER A 486 16.05 19.26 10.96
N GLY A 487 16.31 20.02 12.00
CA GLY A 487 15.61 21.29 12.23
C GLY A 487 15.64 22.11 10.94
N ASN A 488 14.47 22.51 10.47
CA ASN A 488 14.37 23.40 9.32
C ASN A 488 15.24 24.66 9.62
N PRO A 489 16.20 25.01 8.79
CA PRO A 489 16.73 26.36 8.85
C PRO A 489 15.56 27.28 8.50
N GLN A 490 15.06 28.02 9.51
CA GLN A 490 14.09 29.10 9.32
C GLN A 490 14.62 30.11 8.32
#